data_1adf452c7ad5e8f4621f0e39fec4e8d9
#
_entry.id   1adf452c7ad5e8f4621f0e39fec4e8d9
#
_cell.length_a   1.000
_cell.length_b   1.000
_cell.length_c   1.000
_cell.angle_alpha   90.00
_cell.angle_beta   90.00
_cell.angle_gamma   90.00
#
_symmetry.space_group_name_H-M   'P 1'
#
loop_
_entity.id
_entity.type
_entity.pdbx_description
1 polymer ?
#
loop_
_entity_poly.entity_id
_entity_poly.type
_entity_poly.pdbx_seq_one_letter_code
_entity_poly.pdbx_strand_id
1 'polypeptide(L)'
;MSRESTGKASTSRALTTPDEIVTAALDIIDRSGIDALTMRRLGSELGVFPASLYWHVGNRSQLLGLVCEKVLSRIELPPADLPWRDWLFTFGLRTRQVIGSHPRFAAYFVSNIQTSQSSLDIAEHTIAALRRAGFAGHDLVRAYNAVTGAVFGWITGEFAANPKDTGGSARSAIEGLTADTDRYPNIRDLWPLAANRAYMLRWESGSGSPLESSFETMLNALLNGLGRV
;
A
#
# COMPACT_ATOMS: atom_id res chain seq x y z
N MET A 1 57.74 18.95 -29.78
CA MET A 1 56.75 17.84 -29.76
C MET A 1 56.23 17.71 -28.33
N SER A 2 55.15 18.44 -28.01
CA SER A 2 54.53 18.47 -26.69
C SER A 2 53.45 17.38 -26.63
N ARG A 3 53.52 16.50 -25.63
CA ARG A 3 52.49 15.51 -25.33
C ARG A 3 51.51 16.18 -24.38
N GLU A 4 50.30 16.49 -24.86
CA GLU A 4 49.16 16.82 -24.04
C GLU A 4 48.67 15.55 -23.34
N SER A 5 48.77 15.58 -22.01
CA SER A 5 48.16 14.60 -21.10
C SER A 5 46.73 14.99 -20.86
N THR A 6 45.78 14.32 -21.53
CA THR A 6 44.34 14.45 -21.24
C THR A 6 44.05 13.82 -19.89
N GLY A 7 43.96 14.65 -18.89
CA GLY A 7 43.49 14.29 -17.55
C GLY A 7 42.01 13.86 -17.61
N LYS A 8 41.78 12.56 -17.41
CA LYS A 8 40.45 11.97 -17.24
C LYS A 8 39.90 12.48 -15.91
N ALA A 9 38.99 13.44 -15.97
CA ALA A 9 38.25 13.92 -14.80
C ALA A 9 37.48 12.74 -14.17
N SER A 10 37.99 12.25 -13.06
CA SER A 10 37.29 11.35 -12.17
C SER A 10 36.12 12.14 -11.54
N THR A 11 34.94 11.99 -12.08
CA THR A 11 33.72 12.50 -11.44
C THR A 11 33.58 11.77 -10.11
N SER A 12 33.90 12.44 -9.02
CA SER A 12 33.63 11.99 -7.67
C SER A 12 32.13 11.75 -7.55
N ARG A 13 31.70 10.49 -7.59
CA ARG A 13 30.33 10.07 -7.45
C ARG A 13 29.92 10.33 -6.02
N ALA A 14 28.95 11.21 -5.81
CA ALA A 14 28.38 11.48 -4.50
C ALA A 14 28.01 10.15 -3.81
N LEU A 15 28.34 10.03 -2.52
CA LEU A 15 27.99 8.88 -1.71
C LEU A 15 26.47 8.73 -1.72
N THR A 16 25.98 7.61 -2.20
CA THR A 16 24.53 7.32 -2.22
C THR A 16 24.01 7.23 -0.79
N THR A 17 23.04 8.01 -0.45
CA THR A 17 22.43 8.02 0.90
C THR A 17 21.46 6.85 1.10
N PRO A 18 21.20 6.41 2.34
CA PRO A 18 20.17 5.40 2.62
C PRO A 18 18.81 5.78 2.04
N ASP A 19 18.41 7.06 2.10
CA ASP A 19 17.14 7.53 1.56
C ASP A 19 17.04 7.44 0.04
N GLU A 20 18.12 7.75 -0.68
CA GLU A 20 18.19 7.56 -2.15
C GLU A 20 18.08 6.08 -2.53
N ILE A 21 18.71 5.19 -1.74
CA ILE A 21 18.62 3.75 -1.96
C ILE A 21 17.18 3.25 -1.78
N VAL A 22 16.51 3.68 -0.70
CA VAL A 22 15.13 3.30 -0.42
C VAL A 22 14.17 3.87 -1.46
N THR A 23 14.38 5.10 -1.91
CA THR A 23 13.60 5.72 -2.97
C THR A 23 13.74 4.96 -4.29
N ALA A 24 14.95 4.66 -4.72
CA ALA A 24 15.18 3.89 -5.92
C ALA A 24 14.60 2.46 -5.84
N ALA A 25 14.63 1.85 -4.66
CA ALA A 25 14.00 0.55 -4.43
C ALA A 25 12.48 0.61 -4.61
N LEU A 26 11.81 1.63 -4.04
CA LEU A 26 10.39 1.87 -4.21
C LEU A 26 10.04 2.13 -5.68
N ASP A 27 10.82 2.93 -6.38
CA ASP A 27 10.64 3.21 -7.81
C ASP A 27 10.75 1.93 -8.69
N ILE A 28 11.67 1.02 -8.35
CA ILE A 28 11.76 -0.29 -9.02
C ILE A 28 10.48 -1.10 -8.80
N ILE A 29 9.99 -1.13 -7.56
CA ILE A 29 8.77 -1.87 -7.21
C ILE A 29 7.58 -1.29 -7.97
N ASP A 30 7.40 0.02 -7.97
CA ASP A 30 6.29 0.70 -8.64
C ASP A 30 6.28 0.48 -10.15
N ARG A 31 7.45 0.45 -10.79
CA ARG A 31 7.58 0.19 -12.23
C ARG A 31 7.44 -1.29 -12.60
N SER A 32 7.98 -2.18 -11.79
CA SER A 32 8.23 -3.57 -12.21
C SER A 32 7.73 -4.64 -11.24
N GLY A 33 7.18 -4.26 -10.08
CA GLY A 33 6.75 -5.18 -9.03
C GLY A 33 7.87 -5.59 -8.07
N ILE A 34 7.46 -6.18 -6.94
CA ILE A 34 8.37 -6.49 -5.83
C ILE A 34 9.44 -7.54 -6.18
N ASP A 35 9.10 -8.50 -7.05
CA ASP A 35 10.03 -9.57 -7.46
C ASP A 35 11.16 -9.04 -8.32
N ALA A 36 10.95 -7.90 -8.97
CA ALA A 36 11.96 -7.23 -9.75
C ALA A 36 13.03 -6.51 -8.90
N LEU A 37 12.76 -6.28 -7.60
CA LEU A 37 13.73 -5.69 -6.69
C LEU A 37 14.78 -6.72 -6.28
N THR A 38 15.98 -6.58 -6.80
CA THR A 38 17.19 -7.32 -6.39
C THR A 38 18.30 -6.34 -6.06
N MET A 39 19.19 -6.69 -5.13
CA MET A 39 20.34 -5.84 -4.78
C MET A 39 21.23 -5.55 -6.01
N ARG A 40 21.31 -6.49 -6.95
CA ARG A 40 22.04 -6.31 -8.22
C ARG A 40 21.38 -5.27 -9.12
N ARG A 41 20.03 -5.34 -9.31
CA ARG A 41 19.29 -4.37 -10.12
C ARG A 41 19.37 -2.97 -9.50
N LEU A 42 19.15 -2.89 -8.18
CA LEU A 42 19.25 -1.64 -7.45
C LEU A 42 20.63 -1.00 -7.55
N GLY A 43 21.70 -1.80 -7.39
CA GLY A 43 23.08 -1.34 -7.60
C GLY A 43 23.31 -0.83 -9.02
N SER A 44 22.78 -1.54 -10.03
CA SER A 44 22.86 -1.13 -11.43
C SER A 44 22.15 0.21 -11.68
N GLU A 45 20.95 0.42 -11.13
CA GLU A 45 20.19 1.68 -11.30
C GLU A 45 20.87 2.87 -10.61
N LEU A 46 21.41 2.64 -9.43
CA LEU A 46 22.18 3.66 -8.69
C LEU A 46 23.62 3.79 -9.19
N GLY A 47 24.06 2.81 -10.01
CA GLY A 47 25.41 2.66 -10.55
C GLY A 47 26.44 2.51 -9.46
N VAL A 48 26.12 1.79 -8.41
CA VAL A 48 27.04 1.39 -7.34
C VAL A 48 27.17 -0.13 -7.30
N PHE A 49 28.27 -0.60 -6.68
CA PHE A 49 28.43 -2.03 -6.49
C PHE A 49 27.38 -2.55 -5.47
N PRO A 50 26.73 -3.71 -5.71
CA PRO A 50 25.76 -4.28 -4.75
C PRO A 50 26.33 -4.42 -3.34
N ALA A 51 27.62 -4.70 -3.20
CA ALA A 51 28.29 -4.81 -1.90
C ALA A 51 28.17 -3.53 -1.06
N SER A 52 28.21 -2.34 -1.68
CA SER A 52 28.08 -1.08 -0.96
C SER A 52 26.66 -0.86 -0.40
N LEU A 53 25.63 -1.38 -1.08
CA LEU A 53 24.25 -1.27 -0.62
C LEU A 53 24.01 -2.01 0.70
N TYR A 54 24.67 -3.17 0.88
CA TYR A 54 24.52 -3.95 2.11
C TYR A 54 24.99 -3.20 3.35
N TRP A 55 25.95 -2.30 3.21
CA TRP A 55 26.42 -1.45 4.33
C TRP A 55 25.38 -0.41 4.76
N HIS A 56 24.56 0.07 3.83
CA HIS A 56 23.58 1.13 4.08
C HIS A 56 22.21 0.60 4.50
N VAL A 57 21.76 -0.47 3.86
CA VAL A 57 20.36 -0.94 4.00
C VAL A 57 20.26 -2.42 4.38
N GLY A 58 21.39 -3.07 4.66
CA GLY A 58 21.43 -4.49 5.00
C GLY A 58 21.00 -5.38 3.84
N ASN A 59 20.23 -6.40 4.13
CA ASN A 59 19.73 -7.33 3.12
C ASN A 59 18.40 -6.85 2.49
N ARG A 60 17.91 -7.59 1.48
CA ARG A 60 16.66 -7.27 0.77
C ARG A 60 15.46 -7.16 1.72
N SER A 61 15.38 -8.00 2.75
CA SER A 61 14.27 -7.95 3.72
C SER A 61 14.33 -6.67 4.55
N GLN A 62 15.51 -6.28 5.01
CA GLN A 62 15.73 -5.03 5.74
C GLN A 62 15.44 -3.81 4.86
N LEU A 63 15.88 -3.82 3.60
CA LEU A 63 15.54 -2.79 2.62
C LEU A 63 14.02 -2.66 2.44
N LEU A 64 13.30 -3.78 2.32
CA LEU A 64 11.84 -3.75 2.20
C LEU A 64 11.17 -3.19 3.47
N GLY A 65 11.74 -3.43 4.65
CA GLY A 65 11.31 -2.79 5.89
C GLY A 65 11.47 -1.27 5.86
N LEU A 66 12.60 -0.79 5.33
CA LEU A 66 12.83 0.65 5.13
C LEU A 66 11.89 1.26 4.08
N VAL A 67 11.54 0.51 3.03
CA VAL A 67 10.53 0.94 2.06
C VAL A 67 9.16 1.03 2.72
N CYS A 68 8.77 0.06 3.57
CA CYS A 68 7.53 0.13 4.36
C CYS A 68 7.50 1.39 5.23
N GLU A 69 8.58 1.66 5.97
CA GLU A 69 8.70 2.87 6.79
C GLU A 69 8.55 4.14 5.96
N LYS A 70 9.22 4.22 4.81
CA LYS A 70 9.13 5.36 3.90
C LYS A 70 7.70 5.59 3.38
N VAL A 71 6.95 4.54 3.11
CA VAL A 71 5.54 4.64 2.68
C VAL A 71 4.67 5.07 3.85
N LEU A 72 4.84 4.48 5.05
CA LEU A 72 4.07 4.83 6.25
C LEU A 72 4.29 6.28 6.69
N SER A 73 5.53 6.75 6.64
CA SER A 73 5.88 8.13 7.05
C SER A 73 5.22 9.21 6.20
N ARG A 74 4.67 8.86 5.02
CA ARG A 74 3.88 9.76 4.17
C ARG A 74 2.43 9.89 4.60
N ILE A 75 1.95 9.04 5.52
CA ILE A 75 0.59 9.13 6.04
C ILE A 75 0.54 10.29 7.03
N GLU A 76 0.04 11.43 6.59
CA GLU A 76 -0.19 12.56 7.47
C GLU A 76 -1.30 12.24 8.46
N LEU A 77 -0.96 12.13 9.74
CA LEU A 77 -1.95 11.88 10.78
C LEU A 77 -2.89 13.09 10.90
N PRO A 78 -4.21 12.86 11.10
CA PRO A 78 -5.15 13.94 11.32
C PRO A 78 -4.83 14.69 12.62
N PRO A 79 -5.24 15.99 12.74
CA PRO A 79 -5.09 16.76 13.98
C PRO A 79 -5.67 16.04 15.19
N ALA A 80 -4.98 16.08 16.33
CA ALA A 80 -5.36 15.33 17.53
C ALA A 80 -6.67 15.81 18.18
N ASP A 81 -7.10 17.03 17.90
CA ASP A 81 -8.32 17.68 18.39
C ASP A 81 -9.58 17.32 17.59
N LEU A 82 -9.44 16.67 16.44
CA LEU A 82 -10.60 16.20 15.68
C LEU A 82 -11.46 15.24 16.52
N PRO A 83 -12.80 15.29 16.37
CA PRO A 83 -13.68 14.25 16.89
C PRO A 83 -13.18 12.86 16.46
N TRP A 84 -13.25 11.88 17.35
CA TRP A 84 -12.63 10.58 17.13
C TRP A 84 -13.10 9.87 15.84
N ARG A 85 -14.37 10.06 15.46
CA ARG A 85 -14.93 9.49 14.22
C ARG A 85 -14.31 10.12 12.98
N ASP A 86 -14.24 11.45 12.98
CA ASP A 86 -13.66 12.21 11.87
C ASP A 86 -12.17 11.94 11.75
N TRP A 87 -11.51 11.76 12.91
CA TRP A 87 -10.10 11.37 12.96
C TRP A 87 -9.87 10.01 12.30
N LEU A 88 -10.61 8.97 12.72
CA LEU A 88 -10.46 7.62 12.18
C LEU A 88 -10.88 7.53 10.70
N PHE A 89 -11.91 8.25 10.32
CA PHE A 89 -12.36 8.34 8.94
C PHE A 89 -11.29 8.98 8.05
N THR A 90 -10.77 10.15 8.44
CA THR A 90 -9.71 10.85 7.71
C THR A 90 -8.42 10.03 7.64
N PHE A 91 -8.04 9.39 8.75
CA PHE A 91 -6.91 8.48 8.79
C PHE A 91 -7.06 7.32 7.80
N GLY A 92 -8.23 6.69 7.76
CA GLY A 92 -8.52 5.60 6.82
C GLY A 92 -8.38 6.04 5.36
N LEU A 93 -8.95 7.21 5.00
CA LEU A 93 -8.83 7.77 3.65
C LEU A 93 -7.39 8.07 3.26
N ARG A 94 -6.63 8.73 4.13
CA ARG A 94 -5.21 9.06 3.88
C ARG A 94 -4.36 7.80 3.75
N THR A 95 -4.58 6.81 4.62
CA THR A 95 -3.90 5.51 4.56
C THR A 95 -4.14 4.84 3.22
N ARG A 96 -5.41 4.76 2.79
CA ARG A 96 -5.78 4.19 1.49
C ARG A 96 -5.13 4.95 0.33
N GLN A 97 -5.12 6.27 0.37
CA GLN A 97 -4.52 7.12 -0.67
C GLN A 97 -3.01 6.88 -0.78
N VAL A 98 -2.30 6.90 0.34
CA VAL A 98 -0.83 6.71 0.36
C VAL A 98 -0.45 5.30 -0.11
N ILE A 99 -1.08 4.26 0.42
CA ILE A 99 -0.77 2.89 0.01
C ILE A 99 -1.21 2.64 -1.44
N GLY A 100 -2.35 3.20 -1.85
CA GLY A 100 -2.87 3.11 -3.21
C GLY A 100 -2.00 3.81 -4.26
N SER A 101 -1.17 4.78 -3.87
CA SER A 101 -0.17 5.36 -4.77
C SER A 101 0.97 4.39 -5.13
N HIS A 102 1.07 3.25 -4.39
CA HIS A 102 2.05 2.20 -4.61
C HIS A 102 1.38 0.82 -4.78
N PRO A 103 0.49 0.63 -5.78
CA PRO A 103 -0.39 -0.54 -5.86
C PRO A 103 0.37 -1.87 -5.99
N ARG A 104 1.56 -1.86 -6.61
CA ARG A 104 2.40 -3.06 -6.73
C ARG A 104 3.14 -3.42 -5.45
N PHE A 105 3.18 -2.51 -4.50
CA PHE A 105 3.76 -2.72 -3.17
C PHE A 105 2.71 -3.02 -2.11
N ALA A 106 1.47 -2.59 -2.32
CA ALA A 106 0.38 -2.64 -1.34
C ALA A 106 0.14 -4.03 -0.75
N ALA A 107 0.11 -5.07 -1.58
CA ALA A 107 -0.11 -6.44 -1.11
C ALA A 107 1.03 -6.94 -0.21
N TYR A 108 2.28 -6.63 -0.55
CA TYR A 108 3.42 -6.96 0.29
C TYR A 108 3.38 -6.18 1.60
N PHE A 109 3.12 -4.88 1.52
CA PHE A 109 3.06 -3.98 2.66
C PHE A 109 2.12 -4.51 3.74
N VAL A 110 0.87 -4.82 3.39
CA VAL A 110 -0.14 -5.26 4.37
C VAL A 110 0.19 -6.65 4.96
N SER A 111 0.78 -7.54 4.14
CA SER A 111 1.17 -8.88 4.61
C SER A 111 2.43 -8.89 5.47
N ASN A 112 3.20 -7.80 5.47
CA ASN A 112 4.51 -7.71 6.11
C ASN A 112 4.66 -6.43 6.94
N ILE A 113 3.58 -5.99 7.62
CA ILE A 113 3.66 -4.85 8.53
C ILE A 113 4.72 -5.15 9.58
N GLN A 114 5.79 -4.39 9.54
CA GLN A 114 6.89 -4.50 10.50
C GLN A 114 6.72 -3.41 11.57
N THR A 115 7.22 -3.69 12.77
CA THR A 115 7.30 -2.68 13.81
C THR A 115 8.34 -1.64 13.38
N SER A 116 7.87 -0.43 13.10
CA SER A 116 8.69 0.71 12.71
C SER A 116 8.22 1.95 13.48
N GLN A 117 8.99 3.04 13.44
CA GLN A 117 8.61 4.27 14.14
C GLN A 117 7.24 4.76 13.66
N SER A 118 7.03 4.89 12.35
CA SER A 118 5.75 5.34 11.80
C SER A 118 4.59 4.40 12.14
N SER A 119 4.82 3.08 12.19
CA SER A 119 3.77 2.13 12.59
C SER A 119 3.36 2.29 14.06
N LEU A 120 4.31 2.58 14.95
CA LEU A 120 4.04 2.86 16.36
C LEU A 120 3.31 4.19 16.54
N ASP A 121 3.72 5.23 15.82
CA ASP A 121 3.06 6.54 15.86
C ASP A 121 1.59 6.44 15.37
N ILE A 122 1.36 5.70 14.29
CA ILE A 122 0.00 5.41 13.80
C ILE A 122 -0.82 4.67 14.85
N ALA A 123 -0.25 3.63 15.46
CA ALA A 123 -0.94 2.86 16.49
C ALA A 123 -1.30 3.73 17.70
N GLU A 124 -0.35 4.52 18.21
CA GLU A 124 -0.56 5.41 19.36
C GLU A 124 -1.69 6.40 19.11
N HIS A 125 -1.68 7.09 17.96
CA HIS A 125 -2.71 8.08 17.64
C HIS A 125 -4.08 7.44 17.37
N THR A 126 -4.12 6.25 16.76
CA THR A 126 -5.35 5.48 16.57
C THR A 126 -5.94 5.07 17.92
N ILE A 127 -5.11 4.56 18.83
CA ILE A 127 -5.51 4.21 20.20
C ILE A 127 -5.98 5.44 20.94
N ALA A 128 -5.30 6.57 20.83
CA ALA A 128 -5.71 7.83 21.46
C ALA A 128 -7.08 8.31 20.96
N ALA A 129 -7.37 8.19 19.64
CA ALA A 129 -8.69 8.50 19.10
C ALA A 129 -9.78 7.60 19.66
N LEU A 130 -9.53 6.29 19.77
CA LEU A 130 -10.48 5.33 20.36
C LEU A 130 -10.68 5.56 21.87
N ARG A 131 -9.65 5.96 22.61
CA ARG A 131 -9.81 6.35 24.02
C ARG A 131 -10.69 7.58 24.19
N ARG A 132 -10.59 8.57 23.29
CA ARG A 132 -11.51 9.72 23.28
C ARG A 132 -12.96 9.31 22.99
N ALA A 133 -13.17 8.20 22.29
CA ALA A 133 -14.47 7.59 22.08
C ALA A 133 -15.02 6.86 23.33
N GLY A 134 -14.22 6.70 24.39
CA GLY A 134 -14.58 6.00 25.62
C GLY A 134 -14.15 4.54 25.68
N PHE A 135 -13.50 4.00 24.65
CA PHE A 135 -13.01 2.61 24.68
C PHE A 135 -11.89 2.42 25.68
N ALA A 136 -11.92 1.32 26.42
CA ALA A 136 -10.91 0.93 27.41
C ALA A 136 -10.72 -0.59 27.45
N GLY A 137 -9.62 -1.05 28.05
CA GLY A 137 -9.34 -2.47 28.28
C GLY A 137 -9.48 -3.32 27.01
N HIS A 138 -10.18 -4.43 27.11
CA HIS A 138 -10.37 -5.35 25.98
C HIS A 138 -11.19 -4.76 24.83
N ASP A 139 -12.15 -3.87 25.14
CA ASP A 139 -12.97 -3.25 24.10
C ASP A 139 -12.16 -2.26 23.25
N LEU A 140 -11.18 -1.60 23.84
CA LEU A 140 -10.21 -0.79 23.08
C LEU A 140 -9.41 -1.64 22.08
N VAL A 141 -8.94 -2.82 22.51
CA VAL A 141 -8.22 -3.75 21.62
C VAL A 141 -9.12 -4.24 20.49
N ARG A 142 -10.39 -4.59 20.79
CA ARG A 142 -11.38 -5.02 19.80
C ARG A 142 -11.65 -3.92 18.78
N ALA A 143 -11.88 -2.69 19.25
CA ALA A 143 -12.13 -1.54 18.38
C ALA A 143 -10.92 -1.21 17.51
N TYR A 144 -9.70 -1.24 18.08
CA TYR A 144 -8.45 -1.06 17.34
C TYR A 144 -8.29 -2.10 16.22
N ASN A 145 -8.50 -3.39 16.56
CA ASN A 145 -8.40 -4.47 15.57
C ASN A 145 -9.49 -4.38 14.51
N ALA A 146 -10.70 -3.93 14.86
CA ALA A 146 -11.78 -3.74 13.90
C ALA A 146 -11.45 -2.64 12.89
N VAL A 147 -10.95 -1.49 13.36
CA VAL A 147 -10.58 -0.36 12.48
C VAL A 147 -9.40 -0.73 11.59
N THR A 148 -8.32 -1.23 12.19
CA THR A 148 -7.11 -1.58 11.42
C THR A 148 -7.37 -2.74 10.46
N GLY A 149 -8.10 -3.76 10.90
CA GLY A 149 -8.51 -4.90 10.07
C GLY A 149 -9.38 -4.47 8.89
N ALA A 150 -10.34 -3.57 9.10
CA ALA A 150 -11.19 -3.06 8.02
C ALA A 150 -10.39 -2.24 7.02
N VAL A 151 -9.56 -1.29 7.48
CA VAL A 151 -8.77 -0.41 6.58
C VAL A 151 -7.75 -1.23 5.80
N PHE A 152 -6.90 -1.99 6.48
CA PHE A 152 -5.83 -2.74 5.79
C PHE A 152 -6.37 -3.94 5.02
N GLY A 153 -7.41 -4.62 5.51
CA GLY A 153 -8.07 -5.70 4.79
C GLY A 153 -8.70 -5.22 3.48
N TRP A 154 -9.36 -4.06 3.49
CA TRP A 154 -9.89 -3.44 2.29
C TRP A 154 -8.78 -3.11 1.28
N ILE A 155 -7.73 -2.41 1.74
CA ILE A 155 -6.58 -2.02 0.91
C ILE A 155 -5.93 -3.26 0.29
N THR A 156 -5.75 -4.34 1.07
CA THR A 156 -5.23 -5.60 0.54
C THR A 156 -6.13 -6.15 -0.56
N GLY A 157 -7.44 -6.18 -0.30
CA GLY A 157 -8.43 -6.64 -1.29
C GLY A 157 -8.42 -5.79 -2.56
N GLU A 158 -8.32 -4.46 -2.42
CA GLU A 158 -8.36 -3.51 -3.54
C GLU A 158 -7.09 -3.57 -4.40
N PHE A 159 -5.92 -3.60 -3.75
CA PHE A 159 -4.62 -3.53 -4.44
C PHE A 159 -3.89 -4.87 -4.53
N ALA A 160 -4.47 -5.98 -4.03
CA ALA A 160 -3.85 -7.29 -4.22
C ALA A 160 -3.61 -7.52 -5.72
N ALA A 161 -2.41 -8.00 -6.03
CA ALA A 161 -2.00 -8.22 -7.40
C ALA A 161 -3.07 -8.97 -8.19
N ASN A 162 -3.46 -8.42 -9.31
CA ASN A 162 -4.21 -9.17 -10.30
C ASN A 162 -3.35 -10.40 -10.64
N PRO A 163 -3.89 -11.60 -10.67
CA PRO A 163 -3.16 -12.70 -11.28
C PRO A 163 -2.92 -12.33 -12.74
N LYS A 164 -1.77 -11.67 -13.00
CA LYS A 164 -1.38 -11.22 -14.35
C LYS A 164 -1.26 -12.36 -15.35
N ASP A 165 -1.27 -13.58 -14.86
CA ASP A 165 -0.86 -14.75 -15.60
C ASP A 165 -2.00 -15.70 -15.95
N THR A 166 -3.24 -15.34 -15.66
CA THR A 166 -4.38 -16.10 -16.17
C THR A 166 -4.88 -15.57 -17.52
N GLY A 167 -4.04 -14.89 -18.26
CA GLY A 167 -4.13 -14.49 -19.66
C GLY A 167 -5.51 -14.59 -20.32
N GLY A 168 -6.39 -13.60 -20.14
CA GLY A 168 -7.74 -13.63 -20.70
C GLY A 168 -8.71 -14.64 -20.06
N SER A 169 -8.21 -15.65 -19.36
CA SER A 169 -8.96 -16.77 -18.80
C SER A 169 -9.90 -16.35 -17.67
N ALA A 170 -9.50 -15.43 -16.81
CA ALA A 170 -10.37 -14.94 -15.73
C ALA A 170 -11.55 -14.11 -16.30
N ARG A 171 -11.29 -13.28 -17.29
CA ARG A 171 -12.31 -12.50 -17.96
C ARG A 171 -13.26 -13.40 -18.75
N SER A 172 -12.73 -14.35 -19.51
CA SER A 172 -13.53 -15.33 -20.25
C SER A 172 -14.29 -16.28 -19.33
N ALA A 173 -13.73 -16.66 -18.17
CA ALA A 173 -14.45 -17.45 -17.18
C ALA A 173 -15.59 -16.67 -16.54
N ILE A 174 -15.39 -15.37 -16.24
CA ILE A 174 -16.44 -14.49 -15.72
C ILE A 174 -17.51 -14.25 -16.78
N GLU A 175 -17.13 -13.98 -18.02
CA GLU A 175 -18.05 -13.84 -19.17
C GLU A 175 -18.83 -15.14 -19.41
N GLY A 176 -18.19 -16.30 -19.24
CA GLY A 176 -18.86 -17.62 -19.32
C GLY A 176 -19.83 -17.88 -18.16
N LEU A 177 -19.49 -17.46 -16.94
CA LEU A 177 -20.37 -17.57 -15.78
C LEU A 177 -21.59 -16.64 -15.87
N THR A 178 -21.44 -15.51 -16.54
CA THR A 178 -22.55 -14.54 -16.75
C THR A 178 -23.45 -14.90 -17.91
N ALA A 179 -23.08 -15.86 -18.76
CA ALA A 179 -23.95 -16.38 -19.81
C ALA A 179 -25.18 -17.14 -19.25
N ASP A 180 -25.08 -17.71 -18.01
CA ASP A 180 -26.21 -18.36 -17.34
C ASP A 180 -26.91 -17.38 -16.38
N THR A 181 -27.47 -16.31 -16.97
CA THR A 181 -28.12 -15.23 -16.18
C THR A 181 -29.39 -15.69 -15.47
N ASP A 182 -30.04 -16.77 -15.95
CA ASP A 182 -31.28 -17.28 -15.33
C ASP A 182 -31.01 -17.98 -14.00
N ARG A 183 -29.79 -18.54 -13.83
CA ARG A 183 -29.35 -19.16 -12.59
C ARG A 183 -28.98 -18.13 -11.52
N TYR A 184 -28.59 -16.92 -11.93
CA TYR A 184 -28.06 -15.87 -11.04
C TYR A 184 -28.77 -14.52 -11.25
N PRO A 185 -30.08 -14.43 -10.96
CA PRO A 185 -30.88 -13.23 -11.28
C PRO A 185 -30.36 -11.98 -10.57
N ASN A 186 -29.93 -12.08 -9.32
CA ASN A 186 -29.40 -10.93 -8.56
C ASN A 186 -28.07 -10.42 -9.13
N ILE A 187 -27.23 -11.32 -9.61
CA ILE A 187 -25.96 -10.94 -10.27
C ILE A 187 -26.26 -10.29 -11.62
N ARG A 188 -27.20 -10.84 -12.39
CA ARG A 188 -27.61 -10.28 -13.66
C ARG A 188 -28.04 -8.82 -13.54
N ASP A 189 -28.89 -8.52 -12.56
CA ASP A 189 -29.44 -7.18 -12.36
C ASP A 189 -28.37 -6.15 -11.93
N LEU A 190 -27.36 -6.60 -11.18
CA LEU A 190 -26.22 -5.77 -10.74
C LEU A 190 -25.08 -5.71 -11.77
N TRP A 191 -25.04 -6.63 -12.73
CA TRP A 191 -23.93 -6.80 -13.65
C TRP A 191 -23.53 -5.52 -14.40
N PRO A 192 -24.46 -4.71 -14.95
CA PRO A 192 -24.10 -3.46 -15.61
C PRO A 192 -23.42 -2.45 -14.71
N LEU A 193 -23.67 -2.53 -13.38
CA LEU A 193 -23.07 -1.67 -12.36
C LEU A 193 -21.78 -2.26 -11.81
N ALA A 194 -21.66 -3.59 -11.79
CA ALA A 194 -20.60 -4.34 -11.13
C ALA A 194 -19.48 -4.79 -12.10
N ALA A 195 -19.80 -5.00 -13.39
CA ALA A 195 -18.88 -5.61 -14.37
C ALA A 195 -17.56 -4.86 -14.58
N ASN A 196 -17.54 -3.55 -14.35
CA ASN A 196 -16.33 -2.73 -14.38
C ASN A 196 -15.85 -2.33 -12.98
N ARG A 197 -16.50 -2.82 -11.92
CA ARG A 197 -16.37 -2.26 -10.58
C ARG A 197 -16.32 -3.34 -9.52
N ALA A 198 -16.47 -4.60 -9.91
CA ALA A 198 -16.57 -5.66 -8.95
C ALA A 198 -15.21 -6.08 -8.43
N TYR A 199 -15.24 -6.60 -7.24
CA TYR A 199 -14.21 -7.40 -6.58
C TYR A 199 -13.52 -8.41 -7.50
N MET A 200 -14.18 -8.84 -8.57
CA MET A 200 -13.73 -9.85 -9.51
C MET A 200 -12.91 -9.29 -10.68
N LEU A 201 -13.06 -7.99 -10.99
CA LEU A 201 -12.31 -7.31 -12.04
C LEU A 201 -11.59 -6.12 -11.46
N ARG A 202 -10.33 -6.32 -11.11
CA ARG A 202 -9.46 -5.27 -10.61
C ARG A 202 -8.86 -4.50 -11.76
N TRP A 203 -8.67 -3.19 -11.56
CA TRP A 203 -8.13 -2.36 -12.62
C TRP A 203 -6.66 -2.60 -12.87
N GLU A 204 -6.28 -2.33 -14.09
CA GLU A 204 -4.89 -2.39 -14.51
C GLU A 204 -4.04 -1.24 -13.94
N SER A 205 -4.65 -0.13 -13.54
CA SER A 205 -3.92 1.09 -13.20
C SER A 205 -4.02 1.54 -11.72
N GLY A 206 -4.92 1.00 -10.93
CA GLY A 206 -5.13 1.45 -9.54
C GLY A 206 -5.58 2.90 -9.38
N SER A 207 -5.64 3.67 -10.46
CA SER A 207 -6.11 5.06 -10.46
C SER A 207 -7.56 5.13 -10.95
N GLY A 208 -8.40 5.84 -10.21
CA GLY A 208 -9.83 5.96 -10.52
C GLY A 208 -10.64 4.77 -10.02
N SER A 209 -10.41 4.39 -8.78
CA SER A 209 -11.05 3.27 -8.12
C SER A 209 -12.55 3.53 -7.90
N PRO A 210 -13.46 2.79 -8.51
CA PRO A 210 -14.89 2.84 -8.17
C PRO A 210 -15.19 2.20 -6.82
N LEU A 211 -14.20 1.62 -6.14
CA LEU A 211 -14.32 1.15 -4.77
C LEU A 211 -14.18 2.30 -3.74
N GLU A 212 -13.86 3.52 -4.18
CA GLU A 212 -13.67 4.66 -3.28
C GLU A 212 -14.92 4.95 -2.45
N SER A 213 -16.06 5.10 -3.09
CA SER A 213 -17.34 5.29 -2.39
C SER A 213 -17.74 4.08 -1.52
N SER A 214 -17.35 2.87 -1.93
CA SER A 214 -17.59 1.67 -1.16
C SER A 214 -16.67 1.57 0.06
N PHE A 215 -15.43 2.02 -0.04
CA PHE A 215 -14.51 2.15 1.09
C PHE A 215 -15.04 3.12 2.14
N GLU A 216 -15.49 4.30 1.71
CA GLU A 216 -16.09 5.30 2.59
C GLU A 216 -17.37 4.76 3.26
N THR A 217 -18.21 4.07 2.50
CA THR A 217 -19.43 3.42 3.03
C THR A 217 -19.08 2.39 4.09
N MET A 218 -18.13 1.52 3.83
CA MET A 218 -17.64 0.51 4.79
C MET A 218 -17.12 1.18 6.06
N LEU A 219 -16.26 2.19 5.90
CA LEU A 219 -15.63 2.88 7.03
C LEU A 219 -16.67 3.61 7.89
N ASN A 220 -17.62 4.32 7.26
CA ASN A 220 -18.73 4.97 7.96
C ASN A 220 -19.62 3.96 8.70
N ALA A 221 -19.95 2.83 8.08
CA ALA A 221 -20.76 1.78 8.72
C ALA A 221 -20.05 1.20 9.94
N LEU A 222 -18.74 0.93 9.84
CA LEU A 222 -17.94 0.47 10.97
C LEU A 222 -17.91 1.48 12.11
N LEU A 223 -17.56 2.73 11.83
CA LEU A 223 -17.44 3.78 12.85
C LEU A 223 -18.79 4.09 13.53
N ASN A 224 -19.90 3.99 12.79
CA ASN A 224 -21.25 4.12 13.35
C ASN A 224 -21.62 2.92 14.22
N GLY A 225 -21.16 1.72 13.87
CA GLY A 225 -21.34 0.51 14.68
C GLY A 225 -20.57 0.56 15.99
N LEU A 226 -19.32 1.01 15.95
CA LEU A 226 -18.47 1.14 17.14
C LEU A 226 -19.03 2.10 18.20
N GLY A 227 -19.76 3.13 17.82
CA GLY A 227 -20.32 4.11 18.75
C GLY A 227 -21.65 3.71 19.42
N ARG A 228 -22.09 2.47 19.24
CA ARG A 228 -23.33 1.94 19.82
C ARG A 228 -23.09 0.89 20.91
N VAL A 229 -21.84 0.65 21.27
CA VAL A 229 -21.44 -0.34 22.31
C VAL A 229 -21.31 0.35 23.66
#